data_31631fedcbbfa7a4ce4a4b95d3955769
#
_entry.id   31631fedcbbfa7a4ce4a4b95d3955769
#
_cell.length_a   1.000
_cell.length_b   1.000
_cell.length_c   1.000
_cell.angle_alpha   90.00
_cell.angle_beta   90.00
_cell.angle_gamma   90.00
#
_symmetry.space_group_name_H-M   'P 1'
#
loop_
_entity.id
_entity.type
_entity.pdbx_description
1 polymer ?
#
loop_
_entity_poly.entity_id
_entity_poly.type
_entity_poly.pdbx_seq_one_letter_code
_entity_poly.pdbx_strand_id
1 'polypeptide(L)'
;KAEKKKYTRKNNPAVELMQKVIAAKKSRDMRSNDYASHEKYARTMLALNEFTVETLEQNENLKGKSFLKNYAEIFPETGKTIVPISIEEKKTTELYRKSDDKSKSIVHGHHAESLLDVLSAGEFIETKFKDNLKDIDIYKDEMVLLEHNFISPIGGNAAIRFYHYALGDTVDLNGEKCIKVVFSPGNPQDVG
;
A
#
# COMPACT_ATOMS: atom_id res chain seq x y z
N LYS A 1 21.45 22.56 -9.30
CA LYS A 1 21.07 21.14 -9.54
C LYS A 1 21.79 20.33 -8.48
N ALA A 2 21.04 19.80 -7.47
CA ALA A 2 21.62 18.87 -6.51
C ALA A 2 22.05 17.60 -7.23
N GLU A 3 23.33 17.23 -7.10
CA GLU A 3 23.83 15.94 -7.58
C GLU A 3 23.02 14.83 -6.94
N LYS A 4 22.32 14.01 -7.75
CA LYS A 4 21.66 12.80 -7.26
C LYS A 4 22.76 11.84 -6.79
N LYS A 5 23.00 11.76 -5.49
CA LYS A 5 23.89 10.75 -4.90
C LYS A 5 23.45 9.37 -5.36
N LYS A 6 24.37 8.63 -5.98
CA LYS A 6 24.11 7.25 -6.40
C LYS A 6 23.79 6.41 -5.15
N TYR A 7 22.70 5.65 -5.19
CA TYR A 7 22.32 4.74 -4.10
C TYR A 7 23.41 3.69 -3.84
N THR A 8 23.74 3.48 -2.59
CA THR A 8 24.65 2.40 -2.15
C THR A 8 23.98 1.60 -1.06
N ARG A 9 24.18 0.28 -1.07
CA ARG A 9 23.72 -0.61 0.02
C ARG A 9 24.72 -0.69 1.17
N LYS A 10 26.01 -0.54 0.85
CA LYS A 10 27.10 -0.59 1.86
C LYS A 10 27.06 0.67 2.72
N ASN A 11 27.13 0.50 4.02
CA ASN A 11 27.08 1.58 5.01
C ASN A 11 25.81 2.45 4.89
N ASN A 12 24.69 1.83 4.53
CA ASN A 12 23.40 2.51 4.44
C ASN A 12 22.57 2.18 5.69
N PRO A 13 22.27 3.16 6.55
CA PRO A 13 21.56 2.92 7.82
C PRO A 13 20.15 2.36 7.60
N ALA A 14 19.48 2.67 6.48
CA ALA A 14 18.19 2.07 6.17
C ALA A 14 18.32 0.58 5.87
N VAL A 15 19.36 0.18 5.14
CA VAL A 15 19.63 -1.24 4.84
C VAL A 15 20.00 -2.01 6.13
N GLU A 16 20.82 -1.43 6.99
CA GLU A 16 21.18 -2.03 8.28
C GLU A 16 19.96 -2.21 9.19
N LEU A 17 19.07 -1.21 9.22
CA LEU A 17 17.80 -1.32 9.93
C LEU A 17 16.94 -2.44 9.35
N MET A 18 16.78 -2.49 8.02
CA MET A 18 15.97 -3.51 7.37
C MET A 18 16.52 -4.93 7.56
N GLN A 19 17.84 -5.10 7.60
CA GLN A 19 18.44 -6.39 7.95
C GLN A 19 18.05 -6.86 9.36
N LYS A 20 18.02 -5.93 10.34
CA LYS A 20 17.54 -6.23 11.71
C LYS A 20 16.05 -6.56 11.73
N VAL A 21 15.23 -5.82 10.98
CA VAL A 21 13.80 -6.09 10.84
C VAL A 21 13.55 -7.48 10.25
N ILE A 22 14.26 -7.81 9.18
CA ILE A 22 14.18 -9.14 8.51
C ILE A 22 14.61 -10.26 9.47
N ALA A 23 15.70 -10.06 10.23
CA ALA A 23 16.14 -11.05 11.22
C ALA A 23 15.10 -11.27 12.33
N ALA A 24 14.40 -10.22 12.76
CA ALA A 24 13.35 -10.29 13.76
C ALA A 24 11.99 -10.76 13.22
N LYS A 25 11.80 -10.82 11.89
CA LYS A 25 10.54 -11.12 11.21
C LYS A 25 9.82 -12.33 11.81
N LYS A 26 10.50 -13.46 11.92
CA LYS A 26 9.91 -14.72 12.39
C LYS A 26 9.41 -14.65 13.83
N SER A 27 10.16 -13.98 14.72
CA SER A 27 9.78 -13.83 16.13
C SER A 27 8.69 -12.76 16.35
N ARG A 28 8.53 -11.85 15.40
CA ARG A 28 7.52 -10.78 15.44
C ARG A 28 6.24 -11.12 14.69
N ASP A 29 6.25 -12.16 13.87
CA ASP A 29 5.03 -12.66 13.25
C ASP A 29 4.09 -13.20 14.32
N MET A 30 2.91 -12.61 14.42
CA MET A 30 1.88 -13.01 15.37
C MET A 30 1.49 -14.48 15.24
N ARG A 31 1.62 -15.07 14.04
CA ARG A 31 1.35 -16.50 13.77
C ARG A 31 2.37 -17.44 14.42
N SER A 32 3.44 -16.91 15.02
CA SER A 32 4.33 -17.70 15.86
C SER A 32 3.70 -18.14 17.18
N ASN A 33 2.68 -17.40 17.66
CA ASN A 33 1.94 -17.68 18.89
C ASN A 33 0.78 -18.66 18.65
N ASP A 34 0.36 -19.40 19.68
CA ASP A 34 -0.77 -20.33 19.59
C ASP A 34 -2.09 -19.61 19.31
N TYR A 35 -2.26 -18.43 19.89
CA TYR A 35 -3.35 -17.50 19.63
C TYR A 35 -2.80 -16.11 19.44
N ALA A 36 -3.38 -15.37 18.52
CA ALA A 36 -3.05 -13.97 18.32
C ALA A 36 -4.30 -13.13 18.04
N SER A 37 -4.26 -11.88 18.46
CA SER A 37 -5.30 -10.89 18.18
C SER A 37 -4.67 -9.54 17.94
N HIS A 38 -5.17 -8.81 16.93
CA HIS A 38 -4.77 -7.43 16.68
C HIS A 38 -5.91 -6.62 16.09
N GLU A 39 -5.90 -5.33 16.36
CA GLU A 39 -6.75 -4.38 15.65
C GLU A 39 -6.11 -4.01 14.31
N LYS A 40 -6.93 -3.96 13.26
CA LYS A 40 -6.55 -3.54 11.91
C LYS A 40 -7.46 -2.41 11.47
N TYR A 41 -6.87 -1.32 11.02
CA TYR A 41 -7.53 -0.30 10.24
C TYR A 41 -6.96 -0.32 8.82
N ALA A 42 -7.82 -0.46 7.84
CA ALA A 42 -7.46 -0.43 6.43
C ALA A 42 -8.24 0.69 5.73
N ARG A 43 -7.53 1.52 4.97
CA ARG A 43 -8.11 2.50 4.04
C ARG A 43 -7.59 2.19 2.65
N THR A 44 -8.52 1.89 1.75
CA THR A 44 -8.23 1.67 0.33
C THR A 44 -8.82 2.82 -0.46
N MET A 45 -8.00 3.43 -1.30
CA MET A 45 -8.43 4.52 -2.17
C MET A 45 -8.04 4.20 -3.61
N LEU A 46 -9.01 4.29 -4.51
CA LEU A 46 -8.78 4.29 -5.94
C LEU A 46 -8.98 5.71 -6.46
N ALA A 47 -8.01 6.24 -7.17
CA ALA A 47 -8.04 7.60 -7.68
C ALA A 47 -7.57 7.68 -9.13
N LEU A 48 -8.13 8.63 -9.88
CA LEU A 48 -7.55 9.06 -11.15
C LEU A 48 -6.31 9.90 -10.85
N ASN A 49 -5.18 9.52 -11.44
CA ASN A 49 -3.91 10.19 -11.24
C ASN A 49 -3.65 11.23 -12.34
N GLU A 50 -2.90 12.28 -12.00
CA GLU A 50 -2.55 13.37 -12.94
C GLU A 50 -3.78 14.01 -13.61
N PHE A 51 -4.81 14.23 -12.82
CA PHE A 51 -6.08 14.74 -13.29
C PHE A 51 -5.96 16.22 -13.67
N THR A 52 -6.25 16.54 -14.94
CA THR A 52 -6.28 17.91 -15.46
C THR A 52 -7.58 18.15 -16.24
N VAL A 53 -7.84 19.41 -16.59
CA VAL A 53 -9.00 19.75 -17.45
C VAL A 53 -8.88 19.06 -18.81
N GLU A 54 -7.67 19.01 -19.35
CA GLU A 54 -7.36 18.36 -20.62
C GLU A 54 -7.63 16.86 -20.57
N THR A 55 -7.31 16.18 -19.46
CA THR A 55 -7.61 14.74 -19.29
C THR A 55 -9.11 14.46 -19.28
N LEU A 56 -9.93 15.38 -18.77
CA LEU A 56 -11.39 15.27 -18.82
C LEU A 56 -11.94 15.33 -20.24
N GLU A 57 -11.37 16.21 -21.06
CA GLU A 57 -11.86 16.45 -22.44
C GLU A 57 -11.38 15.39 -23.42
N GLN A 58 -10.18 14.86 -23.23
CA GLN A 58 -9.53 13.88 -24.10
C GLN A 58 -9.94 12.43 -23.84
N ASN A 59 -10.39 12.12 -22.60
CA ASN A 59 -10.78 10.76 -22.24
C ASN A 59 -12.28 10.55 -22.44
N GLU A 60 -12.68 9.69 -23.37
CA GLU A 60 -14.07 9.41 -23.69
C GLU A 60 -14.90 8.95 -22.48
N ASN A 61 -14.28 8.21 -21.54
CA ASN A 61 -14.96 7.75 -20.32
C ASN A 61 -15.19 8.87 -19.29
N LEU A 62 -14.47 9.98 -19.40
CA LEU A 62 -14.55 11.14 -18.50
C LEU A 62 -15.24 12.33 -19.14
N LYS A 63 -15.42 12.33 -20.46
CA LYS A 63 -16.10 13.41 -21.20
C LYS A 63 -17.49 13.66 -20.67
N GLY A 64 -17.81 14.93 -20.43
CA GLY A 64 -19.08 15.34 -19.85
C GLY A 64 -19.19 15.20 -18.32
N LYS A 65 -18.16 14.69 -17.66
CA LYS A 65 -18.13 14.49 -16.19
C LYS A 65 -17.36 15.60 -15.46
N SER A 66 -17.65 16.86 -15.82
CA SER A 66 -16.97 18.04 -15.27
C SER A 66 -17.10 18.17 -13.74
N PHE A 67 -18.11 17.55 -13.14
CA PHE A 67 -18.32 17.52 -11.71
C PHE A 67 -17.14 16.85 -10.95
N LEU A 68 -16.36 15.98 -11.59
CA LEU A 68 -15.18 15.34 -11.00
C LEU A 68 -14.13 16.35 -10.53
N LYS A 69 -14.10 17.55 -11.11
CA LYS A 69 -13.23 18.66 -10.65
C LYS A 69 -13.48 19.04 -9.18
N ASN A 70 -14.69 18.85 -8.70
CA ASN A 70 -15.07 19.21 -7.32
C ASN A 70 -14.48 18.22 -6.30
N TYR A 71 -14.01 17.06 -6.75
CA TYR A 71 -13.37 16.02 -5.92
C TYR A 71 -11.86 16.00 -6.09
N ALA A 72 -11.30 16.89 -6.93
CA ALA A 72 -9.87 16.96 -7.15
C ALA A 72 -9.13 17.44 -5.89
N GLU A 73 -8.09 16.73 -5.51
CA GLU A 73 -7.22 17.07 -4.38
C GLU A 73 -5.75 16.85 -4.73
N ILE A 74 -4.85 17.47 -3.95
CA ILE A 74 -3.42 17.24 -4.08
C ILE A 74 -3.04 16.07 -3.19
N PHE A 75 -2.50 14.99 -3.79
CA PHE A 75 -2.01 13.84 -3.04
C PHE A 75 -0.68 14.20 -2.34
N PRO A 76 -0.64 14.18 -1.00
CA PRO A 76 0.50 14.74 -0.24
C PRO A 76 1.84 14.07 -0.56
N GLU A 77 1.84 12.75 -0.82
CA GLU A 77 3.06 11.98 -1.05
C GLU A 77 3.73 12.29 -2.38
N THR A 78 2.97 12.71 -3.38
CA THR A 78 3.50 12.96 -4.74
C THR A 78 3.39 14.41 -5.18
N GLY A 79 2.55 15.21 -4.53
CA GLY A 79 2.20 16.57 -4.95
C GLY A 79 1.37 16.64 -6.24
N LYS A 80 0.89 15.48 -6.73
CA LYS A 80 0.08 15.42 -7.96
C LYS A 80 -1.40 15.60 -7.65
N THR A 81 -2.13 16.18 -8.60
CA THR A 81 -3.59 16.26 -8.52
C THR A 81 -4.19 14.90 -8.81
N ILE A 82 -5.03 14.42 -7.89
CA ILE A 82 -5.78 13.19 -8.03
C ILE A 82 -7.28 13.48 -7.89
N VAL A 83 -8.12 12.56 -8.37
CA VAL A 83 -9.56 12.54 -8.08
C VAL A 83 -9.88 11.18 -7.48
N PRO A 84 -10.16 11.09 -6.17
CA PRO A 84 -10.66 9.88 -5.55
C PRO A 84 -11.98 9.47 -6.20
N ILE A 85 -12.03 8.22 -6.67
CA ILE A 85 -13.24 7.65 -7.29
C ILE A 85 -13.85 6.52 -6.47
N SER A 86 -13.09 5.96 -5.54
CA SER A 86 -13.59 5.03 -4.52
C SER A 86 -12.72 5.10 -3.29
N ILE A 87 -13.34 5.16 -2.12
CA ILE A 87 -12.70 5.10 -0.82
C ILE A 87 -13.43 4.05 0.00
N GLU A 88 -12.69 3.13 0.58
CA GLU A 88 -13.20 2.14 1.53
C GLU A 88 -12.35 2.19 2.79
N GLU A 89 -13.00 2.30 3.95
CA GLU A 89 -12.39 2.27 5.27
C GLU A 89 -13.00 1.15 6.10
N LYS A 90 -12.15 0.37 6.76
CA LYS A 90 -12.58 -0.77 7.54
C LYS A 90 -11.76 -0.89 8.81
N LYS A 91 -12.44 -1.01 9.96
CA LYS A 91 -11.83 -1.32 11.25
C LYS A 91 -12.25 -2.72 11.67
N THR A 92 -11.28 -3.59 11.93
CA THR A 92 -11.52 -4.99 12.32
C THR A 92 -10.65 -5.39 13.50
N THR A 93 -11.08 -6.44 14.23
CA THR A 93 -10.21 -7.25 15.07
C THR A 93 -9.95 -8.57 14.34
N GLU A 94 -8.69 -8.85 14.06
CA GLU A 94 -8.24 -10.10 13.48
C GLU A 94 -7.83 -11.06 14.58
N LEU A 95 -8.41 -12.25 14.56
CA LEU A 95 -8.11 -13.34 15.48
C LEU A 95 -7.43 -14.46 14.71
N TYR A 96 -6.40 -15.04 15.27
CA TYR A 96 -5.67 -16.17 14.69
C TYR A 96 -5.50 -17.29 15.69
N ARG A 97 -5.64 -18.54 15.23
CA ARG A 97 -5.38 -19.76 16.00
C ARG A 97 -4.46 -20.68 15.22
N LYS A 98 -3.29 -20.98 15.79
CA LYS A 98 -2.23 -21.76 15.14
C LYS A 98 -2.57 -23.24 14.98
N SER A 99 -3.28 -23.83 15.94
CA SER A 99 -3.53 -25.28 15.98
C SER A 99 -4.23 -25.84 14.73
N ASP A 100 -5.04 -25.02 14.06
CA ASP A 100 -5.80 -25.36 12.86
C ASP A 100 -5.67 -24.32 11.75
N ASP A 101 -4.70 -23.40 11.89
CA ASP A 101 -4.40 -22.30 10.95
C ASP A 101 -5.64 -21.48 10.57
N LYS A 102 -6.52 -21.21 11.57
CA LYS A 102 -7.75 -20.47 11.34
C LYS A 102 -7.63 -19.02 11.74
N SER A 103 -8.16 -18.18 10.86
CA SER A 103 -8.34 -16.75 11.11
C SER A 103 -9.83 -16.38 11.12
N LYS A 104 -10.19 -15.40 11.95
CA LYS A 104 -11.51 -14.80 12.00
C LYS A 104 -11.39 -13.30 12.11
N SER A 105 -12.12 -12.59 11.26
CA SER A 105 -12.22 -11.13 11.29
C SER A 105 -13.55 -10.72 11.93
N ILE A 106 -13.50 -9.77 12.87
CA ILE A 106 -14.65 -9.13 13.49
C ILE A 106 -14.67 -7.67 13.03
N VAL A 107 -15.68 -7.29 12.25
CA VAL A 107 -15.83 -5.92 11.73
C VAL A 107 -16.46 -5.03 12.80
N HIS A 108 -15.79 -3.94 13.15
CA HIS A 108 -16.29 -2.92 14.09
C HIS A 108 -16.83 -1.68 13.40
N GLY A 109 -16.30 -1.38 12.20
CA GLY A 109 -16.75 -0.27 11.37
C GLY A 109 -16.37 -0.49 9.91
N HIS A 110 -17.27 -0.06 9.04
CA HIS A 110 -17.08 -0.09 7.59
C HIS A 110 -17.72 1.15 6.99
N HIS A 111 -16.97 1.89 6.20
CA HIS A 111 -17.45 3.03 5.43
C HIS A 111 -16.94 2.90 4.00
N ALA A 112 -17.80 3.14 3.03
CA ALA A 112 -17.45 3.12 1.61
C ALA A 112 -18.17 4.22 0.86
N GLU A 113 -17.43 4.94 0.04
CA GLU A 113 -17.92 5.93 -0.92
C GLU A 113 -17.38 5.60 -2.30
N SER A 114 -18.23 5.68 -3.33
CA SER A 114 -17.84 5.34 -4.70
C SER A 114 -18.51 6.26 -5.71
N LEU A 115 -17.73 6.71 -6.67
CA LEU A 115 -18.19 7.40 -7.89
C LEU A 115 -18.13 6.46 -9.11
N LEU A 116 -17.84 5.17 -8.91
CA LEU A 116 -17.65 4.21 -9.99
C LEU A 116 -18.93 4.03 -10.82
N ASP A 117 -20.10 4.12 -10.20
CA ASP A 117 -21.41 3.98 -10.89
C ASP A 117 -21.64 5.07 -11.94
N VAL A 118 -21.01 6.23 -11.79
CA VAL A 118 -21.11 7.34 -12.75
C VAL A 118 -20.03 7.28 -13.84
N LEU A 119 -19.09 6.35 -13.75
CA LEU A 119 -18.07 6.12 -14.77
C LEU A 119 -18.50 5.00 -15.71
N SER A 120 -18.30 5.17 -17.00
CA SER A 120 -18.71 4.19 -18.03
C SER A 120 -18.04 2.83 -17.89
N ALA A 121 -16.87 2.78 -17.22
CA ALA A 121 -16.12 1.56 -16.93
C ALA A 121 -16.19 1.14 -15.45
N GLY A 122 -17.11 1.75 -14.66
CA GLY A 122 -17.12 1.61 -13.20
C GLY A 122 -17.25 0.16 -12.75
N GLU A 123 -18.16 -0.62 -13.30
CA GLU A 123 -18.34 -2.04 -12.95
C GLU A 123 -17.10 -2.89 -13.25
N PHE A 124 -16.45 -2.66 -14.40
CA PHE A 124 -15.21 -3.35 -14.77
C PHE A 124 -14.07 -3.00 -13.80
N ILE A 125 -13.93 -1.71 -13.48
CA ILE A 125 -12.93 -1.22 -12.53
C ILE A 125 -13.18 -1.82 -11.15
N GLU A 126 -14.42 -1.76 -10.67
CA GLU A 126 -14.81 -2.28 -9.35
C GLU A 126 -14.49 -3.77 -9.21
N THR A 127 -14.86 -4.59 -10.19
CA THR A 127 -14.58 -6.02 -10.21
C THR A 127 -13.08 -6.30 -10.20
N LYS A 128 -12.34 -5.65 -11.09
CA LYS A 128 -10.89 -5.85 -11.20
C LYS A 128 -10.14 -5.44 -9.94
N PHE A 129 -10.54 -4.35 -9.28
CA PHE A 129 -9.85 -3.88 -8.08
C PHE A 129 -10.29 -4.61 -6.82
N LYS A 130 -11.59 -4.91 -6.62
CA LYS A 130 -12.06 -5.67 -5.44
C LYS A 130 -11.44 -7.07 -5.36
N ASP A 131 -11.32 -7.75 -6.51
CA ASP A 131 -10.75 -9.09 -6.55
C ASP A 131 -9.23 -9.09 -6.36
N ASN A 132 -8.55 -7.99 -6.69
CA ASN A 132 -7.09 -7.91 -6.75
C ASN A 132 -6.45 -7.08 -5.62
N LEU A 133 -7.25 -6.32 -4.85
CA LEU A 133 -6.79 -5.64 -3.63
C LEU A 133 -7.03 -6.53 -2.40
N LYS A 134 -6.41 -7.72 -2.40
CA LYS A 134 -6.38 -8.59 -1.23
C LYS A 134 -5.50 -7.99 -0.14
N ASP A 135 -5.76 -8.40 1.09
CA ASP A 135 -4.94 -8.00 2.24
C ASP A 135 -3.46 -8.25 1.98
N ILE A 136 -2.68 -7.18 2.02
CA ILE A 136 -1.23 -7.25 1.88
C ILE A 136 -0.65 -7.72 3.20
N ASP A 137 -0.04 -8.91 3.20
CA ASP A 137 0.66 -9.47 4.35
C ASP A 137 2.17 -9.40 4.12
N ILE A 138 2.79 -8.39 4.71
CA ILE A 138 4.25 -8.17 4.59
C ILE A 138 5.10 -9.26 5.25
N TYR A 139 4.52 -10.08 6.14
CA TYR A 139 5.21 -11.22 6.75
C TYR A 139 5.35 -12.42 5.81
N LYS A 140 4.64 -12.46 4.69
CA LYS A 140 4.94 -13.40 3.60
C LYS A 140 6.20 -12.95 2.85
N ASP A 141 6.88 -13.87 2.19
CA ASP A 141 8.06 -13.52 1.39
C ASP A 141 7.67 -12.85 0.07
N GLU A 142 6.49 -13.17 -0.44
CA GLU A 142 5.88 -12.58 -1.62
C GLU A 142 4.47 -12.07 -1.32
N MET A 143 4.11 -11.00 -1.98
CA MET A 143 2.80 -10.36 -1.93
C MET A 143 2.20 -10.32 -3.33
N VAL A 144 0.91 -10.53 -3.44
CA VAL A 144 0.18 -10.36 -4.71
C VAL A 144 -0.58 -9.05 -4.66
N LEU A 145 -0.33 -8.18 -5.63
CA LEU A 145 -1.04 -6.93 -5.80
C LEU A 145 -1.38 -6.76 -7.29
N LEU A 146 -2.66 -6.55 -7.62
CA LEU A 146 -3.13 -6.37 -8.99
C LEU A 146 -2.63 -7.46 -9.96
N GLU A 147 -2.74 -8.73 -9.55
CA GLU A 147 -2.30 -9.92 -10.31
C GLU A 147 -0.77 -10.05 -10.49
N HIS A 148 0.02 -9.12 -9.94
CA HIS A 148 1.48 -9.20 -9.98
C HIS A 148 2.06 -9.68 -8.65
N ASN A 149 3.11 -10.50 -8.74
CA ASN A 149 3.87 -10.96 -7.57
C ASN A 149 4.98 -9.95 -7.25
N PHE A 150 5.01 -9.49 -6.02
CA PHE A 150 6.06 -8.62 -5.50
C PHE A 150 6.79 -9.29 -4.34
N ILE A 151 8.09 -9.10 -4.26
CA ILE A 151 8.85 -9.47 -3.08
C ILE A 151 8.40 -8.59 -1.92
N SER A 152 8.08 -9.17 -0.76
CA SER A 152 7.81 -8.37 0.44
C SER A 152 9.01 -7.49 0.79
N PRO A 153 8.82 -6.23 1.22
CA PRO A 153 9.94 -5.38 1.65
C PRO A 153 10.74 -5.95 2.83
N ILE A 154 10.19 -6.96 3.51
CA ILE A 154 10.87 -7.74 4.55
C ILE A 154 11.04 -9.22 4.14
N GLY A 155 11.00 -9.53 2.84
CA GLY A 155 11.12 -10.86 2.24
C GLY A 155 12.55 -11.40 2.19
N GLY A 156 13.32 -11.22 3.26
CA GLY A 156 14.66 -11.77 3.41
C GLY A 156 15.72 -11.06 2.56
N ASN A 157 16.81 -11.78 2.25
CA ASN A 157 17.93 -11.22 1.47
C ASN A 157 17.51 -10.84 0.02
N ALA A 158 16.46 -11.42 -0.52
CA ALA A 158 15.92 -11.06 -1.82
C ALA A 158 15.43 -9.61 -1.81
N ALA A 159 14.69 -9.20 -0.76
CA ALA A 159 14.23 -7.84 -0.59
C ALA A 159 15.37 -6.81 -0.54
N ILE A 160 16.45 -7.12 0.20
CA ILE A 160 17.63 -6.24 0.30
C ILE A 160 18.30 -6.02 -1.07
N ARG A 161 18.28 -7.03 -1.94
CA ARG A 161 18.83 -6.92 -3.30
C ARG A 161 17.91 -6.22 -4.27
N PHE A 162 16.61 -6.41 -4.10
CA PHE A 162 15.59 -5.90 -5.01
C PHE A 162 15.28 -4.41 -4.74
N TYR A 163 15.13 -4.03 -3.46
CA TYR A 163 14.72 -2.67 -3.10
C TYR A 163 15.89 -1.73 -2.77
N HIS A 164 15.67 -0.46 -3.02
CA HIS A 164 16.39 0.66 -2.43
C HIS A 164 15.61 1.15 -1.21
N TYR A 165 16.25 1.21 -0.05
CA TYR A 165 15.65 1.66 1.21
C TYR A 165 16.21 3.01 1.61
N ALA A 166 15.34 3.88 2.13
CA ALA A 166 15.71 5.16 2.72
C ALA A 166 14.98 5.34 4.05
N LEU A 167 15.65 5.97 5.02
CA LEU A 167 15.00 6.40 6.25
C LEU A 167 14.21 7.68 5.96
N GLY A 168 12.95 7.69 6.38
CA GLY A 168 12.12 8.87 6.44
C GLY A 168 12.09 9.46 7.83
N ASP A 169 11.07 10.27 8.10
CA ASP A 169 10.88 10.92 9.38
C ASP A 169 10.52 9.92 10.49
N THR A 170 10.76 10.34 11.73
CA THR A 170 10.23 9.65 12.90
C THR A 170 8.77 10.06 13.09
N VAL A 171 7.90 9.07 13.21
CA VAL A 171 6.46 9.24 13.44
C VAL A 171 6.09 8.69 14.81
N ASP A 172 5.10 9.27 15.46
CA ASP A 172 4.52 8.72 16.69
C ASP A 172 3.32 7.86 16.33
N LEU A 173 3.35 6.59 16.76
CA LEU A 173 2.24 5.66 16.61
C LEU A 173 1.81 5.21 18.01
N ASN A 174 0.69 5.74 18.50
CA ASN A 174 0.14 5.40 19.82
C ASN A 174 1.11 5.62 21.00
N GLY A 175 1.93 6.68 20.94
CA GLY A 175 2.93 7.01 21.96
C GLY A 175 4.29 6.33 21.76
N GLU A 176 4.45 5.51 20.73
CA GLU A 176 5.72 4.89 20.37
C GLU A 176 6.38 5.61 19.19
N LYS A 177 7.65 5.96 19.33
CA LYS A 177 8.43 6.56 18.24
C LYS A 177 8.84 5.51 17.22
N CYS A 178 8.32 5.62 16.02
CA CYS A 178 8.58 4.72 14.90
C CYS A 178 9.39 5.43 13.81
N ILE A 179 10.31 4.71 13.19
CA ILE A 179 11.08 5.20 12.04
C ILE A 179 10.33 4.81 10.77
N LYS A 180 9.94 5.81 9.97
CA LYS A 180 9.39 5.59 8.63
C LYS A 180 10.50 5.08 7.72
N VAL A 181 10.29 3.95 7.06
CA VAL A 181 11.18 3.45 6.02
C VAL A 181 10.47 3.53 4.68
N VAL A 182 11.10 4.18 3.72
CA VAL A 182 10.64 4.26 2.34
C VAL A 182 11.44 3.27 1.51
N PHE A 183 10.78 2.57 0.60
CA PHE A 183 11.45 1.65 -0.31
C PHE A 183 10.91 1.81 -1.74
N SER A 184 11.75 1.53 -2.71
CA SER A 184 11.42 1.52 -4.13
C SER A 184 12.19 0.41 -4.83
N PRO A 185 11.69 -0.15 -5.94
CA PRO A 185 12.47 -1.08 -6.76
C PRO A 185 13.81 -0.46 -7.16
N GLY A 186 14.87 -1.25 -7.12
CA GLY A 186 16.21 -0.81 -7.52
C GLY A 186 16.31 -0.59 -9.03
N ASN A 187 15.53 -1.34 -9.81
CA ASN A 187 15.37 -1.14 -11.23
C ASN A 187 13.87 -0.82 -11.52
N PRO A 188 13.55 0.34 -12.09
CA PRO A 188 12.18 0.70 -12.42
C PRO A 188 11.48 -0.24 -13.43
N GLN A 189 12.25 -1.02 -14.18
CA GLN A 189 11.72 -2.01 -15.12
C GLN A 189 11.31 -3.34 -14.47
N ASP A 190 11.67 -3.55 -13.19
CA ASP A 190 11.31 -4.76 -12.45
C ASP A 190 9.88 -4.71 -11.89
N VAL A 191 9.17 -3.62 -12.15
CA VAL A 191 7.74 -3.46 -11.86
C VAL A 191 7.02 -3.59 -13.20
N GLY A 192 6.82 -4.81 -13.63
CA GLY A 192 6.09 -5.16 -14.85
C GLY A 192 4.58 -5.09 -14.68
#